data_6d6c352344324851ea49c884857793be
#
_entry.id   6d6c352344324851ea49c884857793be
#
_cell.length_a   1.000
_cell.length_b   1.000
_cell.length_c   1.000
_cell.angle_alpha   90.00
_cell.angle_beta   90.00
_cell.angle_gamma   90.00
#
_symmetry.space_group_name_H-M   'P 1'
#
loop_
_entity.id
_entity.type
_entity.pdbx_description
1 polymer ?
#
loop_
_entity_poly.entity_id
_entity_poly.type
_entity_poly.pdbx_seq_one_letter_code
_entity_poly.pdbx_strand_id
1 'polypeptide(L)'
;MPLSPTATRDLLVTLGHHPKRALGQNFLVDGNIVHKSLALAGVAPDDTVIEIGPGLGTLTEALLAAGANVYAVERDERLFAHLTTTLLPQFSDRLHLLFGDAVEHPLAGYTPSSSEVNFKVVANLPYAIATPWLDGILTGPLPSTLVLMLQQEAAQRYAAAPGSKSFGAISIFLQAAYSIAPGHKVPAACFHPRPDVESYLLNLVRRPTPFIFDRPTKSVIRGCFQQRRKQIGSLLRHLVPPAIGAPWLEQLSAAGLSALSRPEDIPVSVWQHLVVPPASAA
;
A
#
# COMPACT_ATOMS: atom_id res chain seq x y z
N MET A 1 5.11 21.78 13.06
CA MET A 1 4.75 20.84 14.16
C MET A 1 3.44 20.16 13.85
N PRO A 2 3.26 18.86 14.14
CA PRO A 2 2.00 18.18 13.92
C PRO A 2 0.82 18.91 14.57
N LEU A 3 -0.31 19.01 13.85
CA LEU A 3 -1.49 19.69 14.31
C LEU A 3 -2.12 18.94 15.50
N SER A 4 -2.43 19.69 16.59
CA SER A 4 -3.23 19.13 17.69
C SER A 4 -4.67 18.85 17.27
N PRO A 5 -5.46 18.06 18.02
CA PRO A 5 -6.87 17.84 17.72
C PRO A 5 -7.70 19.13 17.63
N THR A 6 -7.38 20.12 18.47
CA THR A 6 -8.04 21.43 18.44
C THR A 6 -7.64 22.22 17.20
N ALA A 7 -6.34 22.35 16.94
CA ALA A 7 -5.83 23.04 15.76
C ALA A 7 -6.36 22.43 14.44
N THR A 8 -6.49 21.10 14.39
CA THR A 8 -7.07 20.39 13.24
C THR A 8 -8.54 20.78 13.04
N ARG A 9 -9.35 20.82 14.10
CA ARG A 9 -10.76 21.25 14.01
C ARG A 9 -10.89 22.71 13.55
N ASP A 10 -10.10 23.59 14.15
CA ASP A 10 -10.13 25.02 13.84
C ASP A 10 -9.72 25.27 12.38
N LEU A 11 -8.71 24.56 11.91
CA LEU A 11 -8.28 24.61 10.50
C LEU A 11 -9.36 24.10 9.55
N LEU A 12 -10.02 22.98 9.86
CA LEU A 12 -11.12 22.46 9.06
C LEU A 12 -12.29 23.45 8.97
N VAL A 13 -12.63 24.12 10.09
CA VAL A 13 -13.65 25.18 10.11
C VAL A 13 -13.21 26.36 9.23
N THR A 14 -11.97 26.82 9.37
CA THR A 14 -11.41 27.93 8.57
C THR A 14 -11.45 27.62 7.06
N LEU A 15 -11.16 26.37 6.69
CA LEU A 15 -11.20 25.90 5.29
C LEU A 15 -12.65 25.65 4.80
N GLY A 16 -13.66 25.75 5.66
CA GLY A 16 -15.02 25.35 5.35
C GLY A 16 -15.09 23.88 4.89
N HIS A 17 -14.17 23.03 5.39
CA HIS A 17 -14.06 21.64 4.98
C HIS A 17 -14.70 20.70 6.00
N HIS A 18 -15.54 19.80 5.50
CA HIS A 18 -16.10 18.72 6.29
C HIS A 18 -15.47 17.40 5.85
N PRO A 19 -14.87 16.61 6.78
CA PRO A 19 -14.27 15.33 6.45
C PRO A 19 -15.23 14.40 5.70
N LYS A 20 -14.81 13.92 4.52
CA LYS A 20 -15.65 13.11 3.63
C LYS A 20 -15.44 11.63 3.93
N ARG A 21 -16.44 10.95 4.49
CA ARG A 21 -16.38 9.48 4.74
C ARG A 21 -16.12 8.68 3.48
N ALA A 22 -16.67 9.11 2.33
CA ALA A 22 -16.45 8.48 1.04
C ALA A 22 -14.98 8.51 0.58
N LEU A 23 -14.20 9.48 1.04
CA LEU A 23 -12.76 9.59 0.80
C LEU A 23 -11.91 8.99 1.93
N GLY A 24 -12.54 8.43 2.97
CA GLY A 24 -11.82 7.85 4.12
C GLY A 24 -11.01 8.88 4.92
N GLN A 25 -11.42 10.14 4.94
CA GLN A 25 -10.67 11.23 5.58
C GLN A 25 -10.70 11.12 7.10
N ASN A 26 -9.56 10.72 7.67
CA ASN A 26 -9.24 10.72 9.10
C ASN A 26 -7.86 11.34 9.25
N PHE A 27 -7.80 12.58 9.70
CA PHE A 27 -6.57 13.36 9.81
C PHE A 27 -5.78 12.94 11.04
N LEU A 28 -4.49 12.68 10.88
CA LEU A 28 -3.59 12.33 11.96
C LEU A 28 -3.32 13.57 12.83
N VAL A 29 -3.56 13.45 14.14
CA VAL A 29 -3.43 14.54 15.11
C VAL A 29 -2.43 14.24 16.24
N ASP A 30 -1.68 13.17 16.12
CA ASP A 30 -0.68 12.72 17.10
C ASP A 30 0.73 12.79 16.50
N GLY A 31 1.55 13.70 17.03
CA GLY A 31 2.93 13.91 16.58
C GLY A 31 3.84 12.72 16.80
N ASN A 32 3.59 11.90 17.85
CA ASN A 32 4.40 10.71 18.10
C ASN A 32 4.21 9.68 16.98
N ILE A 33 2.99 9.56 16.46
CA ILE A 33 2.70 8.66 15.35
C ILE A 33 3.31 9.17 14.05
N VAL A 34 3.31 10.50 13.82
CA VAL A 34 4.03 11.11 12.70
C VAL A 34 5.52 10.75 12.77
N HIS A 35 6.19 11.02 13.89
CA HIS A 35 7.60 10.69 14.08
C HIS A 35 7.86 9.18 13.95
N LYS A 36 6.96 8.36 14.48
CA LYS A 36 7.05 6.91 14.34
C LYS A 36 7.00 6.45 12.89
N SER A 37 6.16 7.08 12.05
CA SER A 37 6.08 6.79 10.62
C SER A 37 7.39 7.08 9.90
N LEU A 38 7.99 8.25 10.16
CA LEU A 38 9.30 8.63 9.60
C LEU A 38 10.41 7.67 10.07
N ALA A 39 10.43 7.35 11.37
CA ALA A 39 11.44 6.45 11.96
C ALA A 39 11.35 5.02 11.38
N LEU A 40 10.14 4.47 11.19
CA LEU A 40 9.93 3.15 10.58
C LEU A 40 10.40 3.13 9.11
N ALA A 41 10.20 4.22 8.39
CA ALA A 41 10.67 4.36 7.00
C ALA A 41 12.16 4.70 6.92
N GLY A 42 12.81 5.02 8.03
CA GLY A 42 14.20 5.49 8.05
C GLY A 42 14.39 6.71 7.15
N VAL A 43 13.47 7.70 7.24
CA VAL A 43 13.55 8.91 6.40
C VAL A 43 14.79 9.71 6.77
N ALA A 44 15.58 10.05 5.76
CA ALA A 44 16.80 10.84 5.85
C ALA A 44 16.73 12.07 4.92
N PRO A 45 17.59 13.10 5.13
CA PRO A 45 17.70 14.20 4.19
C PRO A 45 17.97 13.68 2.76
N ASP A 46 17.37 14.38 1.78
CA ASP A 46 17.44 14.11 0.35
C ASP A 46 16.77 12.80 -0.13
N ASP A 47 16.16 12.04 0.77
CA ASP A 47 15.31 10.93 0.37
C ASP A 47 14.13 11.40 -0.51
N THR A 48 13.82 10.64 -1.54
CA THR A 48 12.55 10.81 -2.26
C THR A 48 11.45 10.01 -1.56
N VAL A 49 10.41 10.71 -1.13
CA VAL A 49 9.27 10.12 -0.42
C VAL A 49 7.97 10.42 -1.18
N ILE A 50 7.20 9.37 -1.43
CA ILE A 50 5.85 9.49 -2.00
C ILE A 50 4.85 9.49 -0.85
N GLU A 51 3.93 10.44 -0.87
CA GLU A 51 2.82 10.54 0.07
C GLU A 51 1.48 10.47 -0.66
N ILE A 52 0.58 9.62 -0.18
CA ILE A 52 -0.76 9.44 -0.74
C ILE A 52 -1.78 10.06 0.21
N GLY A 53 -2.51 11.05 -0.27
CA GLY A 53 -3.50 11.77 0.51
C GLY A 53 -2.89 12.59 1.66
N PRO A 54 -2.08 13.61 1.38
CA PRO A 54 -1.44 14.46 2.39
C PRO A 54 -2.45 15.15 3.32
N GLY A 55 -3.68 15.36 2.88
CA GLY A 55 -4.75 15.93 3.66
C GLY A 55 -4.44 17.36 4.13
N LEU A 56 -4.34 17.57 5.44
CA LEU A 56 -3.97 18.85 6.04
C LEU A 56 -2.44 19.11 6.06
N GLY A 57 -1.62 18.19 5.53
CA GLY A 57 -0.19 18.35 5.42
C GLY A 57 0.61 18.00 6.67
N THR A 58 -0.01 17.40 7.69
CA THR A 58 0.69 17.07 8.97
C THR A 58 1.88 16.13 8.77
N LEU A 59 1.74 15.10 7.96
CA LEU A 59 2.83 14.18 7.64
C LEU A 59 3.78 14.80 6.61
N THR A 60 3.24 15.50 5.59
CA THR A 60 3.99 16.23 4.57
C THR A 60 5.01 17.21 5.19
N GLU A 61 4.55 18.06 6.11
CA GLU A 61 5.40 19.03 6.82
C GLU A 61 6.55 18.33 7.58
N ALA A 62 6.26 17.22 8.23
CA ALA A 62 7.27 16.46 8.96
C ALA A 62 8.31 15.80 8.04
N LEU A 63 7.88 15.28 6.89
CA LEU A 63 8.78 14.73 5.87
C LEU A 63 9.69 15.81 5.31
N LEU A 64 9.13 16.98 4.97
CA LEU A 64 9.88 18.13 4.47
C LEU A 64 10.86 18.69 5.52
N ALA A 65 10.44 18.77 6.79
CA ALA A 65 11.28 19.18 7.90
C ALA A 65 12.44 18.19 8.15
N ALA A 66 12.25 16.91 7.83
CA ALA A 66 13.32 15.90 7.86
C ALA A 66 14.28 16.02 6.64
N GLY A 67 14.05 16.95 5.71
CA GLY A 67 14.88 17.19 4.55
C GLY A 67 14.53 16.33 3.34
N ALA A 68 13.43 15.63 3.32
CA ALA A 68 13.00 14.79 2.20
C ALA A 68 12.48 15.61 1.01
N ASN A 69 12.60 15.05 -0.20
CA ASN A 69 11.90 15.48 -1.40
C ASN A 69 10.56 14.75 -1.46
N VAL A 70 9.45 15.46 -1.33
CA VAL A 70 8.11 14.86 -1.18
C VAL A 70 7.32 15.02 -2.46
N TYR A 71 6.84 13.91 -3.00
CA TYR A 71 5.85 13.85 -4.07
C TYR A 71 4.52 13.43 -3.46
N ALA A 72 3.52 14.30 -3.52
CA ALA A 72 2.23 14.04 -2.87
C ALA A 72 1.07 14.19 -3.85
N VAL A 73 0.11 13.26 -3.80
CA VAL A 73 -1.12 13.32 -4.60
C VAL A 73 -2.33 13.48 -3.69
N GLU A 74 -3.11 14.55 -3.95
CA GLU A 74 -4.33 14.87 -3.21
C GLU A 74 -5.52 14.97 -4.16
N ARG A 75 -6.62 14.32 -3.81
CA ARG A 75 -7.85 14.30 -4.62
C ARG A 75 -8.88 15.34 -4.18
N ASP A 76 -8.81 15.79 -2.93
CA ASP A 76 -9.71 16.81 -2.43
C ASP A 76 -9.22 18.20 -2.82
N GLU A 77 -10.02 18.92 -3.64
CA GLU A 77 -9.67 20.24 -4.17
C GLU A 77 -9.36 21.27 -3.07
N ARG A 78 -10.11 21.26 -1.97
CA ARG A 78 -9.89 22.22 -0.87
C ARG A 78 -8.60 21.94 -0.11
N LEU A 79 -8.31 20.67 0.13
CA LEU A 79 -7.07 20.26 0.79
C LEU A 79 -5.87 20.50 -0.13
N PHE A 80 -6.00 20.22 -1.42
CA PHE A 80 -4.96 20.55 -2.40
C PHE A 80 -4.69 22.06 -2.46
N ALA A 81 -5.72 22.91 -2.53
CA ALA A 81 -5.59 24.36 -2.50
C ALA A 81 -4.94 24.86 -1.20
N HIS A 82 -5.31 24.27 -0.05
CA HIS A 82 -4.67 24.57 1.22
C HIS A 82 -3.17 24.28 1.19
N LEU A 83 -2.75 23.09 0.77
CA LEU A 83 -1.33 22.70 0.68
C LEU A 83 -0.56 23.62 -0.29
N THR A 84 -1.16 23.95 -1.43
CA THR A 84 -0.57 24.83 -2.43
C THR A 84 -0.32 26.24 -1.89
N THR A 85 -1.23 26.74 -1.02
CA THR A 85 -1.09 28.10 -0.46
C THR A 85 -0.25 28.16 0.81
N THR A 86 -0.12 27.06 1.55
CA THR A 86 0.56 27.07 2.86
C THR A 86 1.94 26.40 2.83
N LEU A 87 2.06 25.18 2.29
CA LEU A 87 3.31 24.43 2.31
C LEU A 87 4.18 24.67 1.05
N LEU A 88 3.56 24.69 -0.11
CA LEU A 88 4.32 24.81 -1.36
C LEU A 88 5.21 26.07 -1.43
N PRO A 89 4.78 27.28 -0.96
CA PRO A 89 5.68 28.45 -0.97
C PRO A 89 6.87 28.34 -0.03
N GLN A 90 6.79 27.52 1.02
CA GLN A 90 7.86 27.32 2.01
C GLN A 90 8.86 26.25 1.57
N PHE A 91 8.44 25.31 0.70
CA PHE A 91 9.22 24.13 0.29
C PHE A 91 9.16 23.91 -1.22
N SER A 92 9.17 24.98 -2.01
CA SER A 92 8.96 24.93 -3.46
C SER A 92 9.98 24.09 -4.23
N ASP A 93 11.16 23.89 -3.68
CA ASP A 93 12.25 23.08 -4.22
C ASP A 93 12.17 21.59 -3.84
N ARG A 94 11.36 21.24 -2.82
CA ARG A 94 11.28 19.89 -2.25
C ARG A 94 9.86 19.30 -2.24
N LEU A 95 8.82 20.09 -2.43
CA LEU A 95 7.42 19.64 -2.44
C LEU A 95 6.86 19.66 -3.85
N HIS A 96 6.47 18.50 -4.34
CA HIS A 96 5.80 18.29 -5.62
C HIS A 96 4.37 17.82 -5.36
N LEU A 97 3.41 18.71 -5.58
CA LEU A 97 1.98 18.42 -5.37
C LEU A 97 1.30 18.09 -6.69
N LEU A 98 0.57 16.99 -6.73
CA LEU A 98 -0.28 16.58 -7.85
C LEU A 98 -1.75 16.57 -7.39
N PHE A 99 -2.60 17.29 -8.12
CA PHE A 99 -4.05 17.15 -7.97
C PHE A 99 -4.53 15.94 -8.77
N GLY A 100 -5.09 14.91 -8.11
CA GLY A 100 -5.51 13.71 -8.82
C GLY A 100 -5.87 12.53 -7.94
N ASP A 101 -6.25 11.43 -8.59
CA ASP A 101 -6.53 10.16 -7.93
C ASP A 101 -5.24 9.33 -7.80
N ALA A 102 -4.92 8.90 -6.59
CA ALA A 102 -3.74 8.09 -6.32
C ALA A 102 -3.77 6.71 -7.01
N VAL A 103 -4.94 6.18 -7.37
CA VAL A 103 -5.05 4.93 -8.11
C VAL A 103 -4.58 5.12 -9.56
N GLU A 104 -4.82 6.30 -10.14
CA GLU A 104 -4.35 6.67 -11.47
C GLU A 104 -2.88 7.14 -11.44
N HIS A 105 -2.47 7.76 -10.34
CA HIS A 105 -1.13 8.30 -10.12
C HIS A 105 -0.46 7.68 -8.89
N PRO A 106 -0.13 6.38 -8.90
CA PRO A 106 0.33 5.66 -7.71
C PRO A 106 1.67 6.15 -7.15
N LEU A 107 2.45 6.86 -7.95
CA LEU A 107 3.71 7.50 -7.56
C LEU A 107 3.61 9.03 -7.44
N ALA A 108 2.40 9.60 -7.35
CA ALA A 108 2.18 11.05 -7.20
C ALA A 108 2.92 11.91 -8.24
N GLY A 109 3.04 11.44 -9.48
CA GLY A 109 3.78 12.13 -10.54
C GLY A 109 5.30 11.91 -10.53
N TYR A 110 5.84 11.22 -9.54
CA TYR A 110 7.26 10.86 -9.54
C TYR A 110 7.59 9.87 -10.66
N THR A 111 8.64 10.16 -11.41
CA THR A 111 9.17 9.28 -12.46
C THR A 111 10.60 8.91 -12.11
N PRO A 112 10.88 7.66 -11.72
CA PRO A 112 12.25 7.21 -11.44
C PRO A 112 13.16 7.35 -12.67
N SER A 113 14.34 7.92 -12.51
CA SER A 113 15.27 8.23 -13.61
C SER A 113 16.28 7.13 -13.90
N SER A 114 16.38 6.10 -13.07
CA SER A 114 17.36 5.03 -13.21
C SER A 114 16.82 3.66 -12.76
N SER A 115 17.55 2.58 -13.12
CA SER A 115 17.26 1.23 -12.65
C SER A 115 17.49 1.03 -11.14
N GLU A 116 18.26 1.89 -10.49
CA GLU A 116 18.43 1.93 -9.03
C GLU A 116 17.37 2.85 -8.42
N VAL A 117 16.17 2.33 -8.33
CA VAL A 117 15.03 3.02 -7.76
C VAL A 117 15.13 2.99 -6.23
N ASN A 118 15.52 4.11 -5.63
CA ASN A 118 15.56 4.24 -4.18
C ASN A 118 14.64 5.36 -3.72
N PHE A 119 13.34 5.09 -3.72
CA PHE A 119 12.33 5.96 -3.12
C PHE A 119 11.52 5.20 -2.08
N LYS A 120 10.89 5.93 -1.19
CA LYS A 120 10.09 5.41 -0.10
C LYS A 120 8.64 5.86 -0.25
N VAL A 121 7.73 5.13 0.36
CA VAL A 121 6.34 5.59 0.53
C VAL A 121 6.05 5.68 2.02
N VAL A 122 5.56 6.83 2.47
CA VAL A 122 5.07 7.03 3.82
C VAL A 122 3.71 7.70 3.71
N ALA A 123 2.65 7.01 4.11
CA ALA A 123 1.29 7.52 3.88
C ALA A 123 0.30 7.11 4.97
N ASN A 124 -0.58 8.05 5.34
CA ASN A 124 -1.84 7.76 6.01
C ASN A 124 -2.87 7.42 4.93
N LEU A 125 -2.83 6.17 4.45
CA LEU A 125 -3.52 5.75 3.23
C LEU A 125 -5.04 5.67 3.44
N PRO A 126 -5.86 6.37 2.63
CA PRO A 126 -7.31 6.24 2.70
C PRO A 126 -7.74 4.78 2.51
N TYR A 127 -8.51 4.23 3.44
CA TYR A 127 -8.79 2.79 3.52
C TYR A 127 -9.48 2.25 2.27
N ALA A 128 -10.35 3.05 1.65
CA ALA A 128 -11.09 2.65 0.45
C ALA A 128 -10.21 2.36 -0.76
N ILE A 129 -9.05 3.05 -0.87
CA ILE A 129 -8.15 2.92 -2.02
C ILE A 129 -6.92 2.05 -1.73
N ALA A 130 -6.73 1.59 -0.50
CA ALA A 130 -5.51 0.89 -0.10
C ALA A 130 -5.20 -0.33 -0.99
N THR A 131 -6.18 -1.19 -1.26
CA THR A 131 -5.97 -2.39 -2.10
C THR A 131 -5.75 -2.05 -3.57
N PRO A 132 -6.59 -1.22 -4.25
CA PRO A 132 -6.35 -0.86 -5.65
C PRO A 132 -5.05 -0.08 -5.85
N TRP A 133 -4.69 0.82 -4.93
CA TRP A 133 -3.43 1.54 -5.00
C TRP A 133 -2.22 0.60 -4.86
N LEU A 134 -2.23 -0.31 -3.87
CA LEU A 134 -1.18 -1.32 -3.71
C LEU A 134 -1.05 -2.22 -4.95
N ASP A 135 -2.14 -2.56 -5.60
CA ASP A 135 -2.09 -3.33 -6.84
C ASP A 135 -1.37 -2.57 -7.97
N GLY A 136 -1.57 -1.25 -8.04
CA GLY A 136 -0.84 -0.34 -8.93
C GLY A 136 0.65 -0.31 -8.62
N ILE A 137 1.04 -0.11 -7.34
CA ILE A 137 2.44 -0.12 -6.89
C ILE A 137 3.13 -1.44 -7.23
N LEU A 138 2.43 -2.56 -7.10
CA LEU A 138 2.96 -3.90 -7.39
C LEU A 138 3.06 -4.22 -8.90
N THR A 139 2.99 -3.23 -9.76
CA THR A 139 3.37 -3.36 -11.18
C THR A 139 4.79 -2.84 -11.45
N GLY A 140 5.42 -2.21 -10.45
CA GLY A 140 6.73 -1.56 -10.54
C GLY A 140 6.71 -0.16 -11.18
N PRO A 141 7.74 0.65 -10.91
CA PRO A 141 8.90 0.41 -10.05
C PRO A 141 8.54 0.34 -8.57
N LEU A 142 9.23 -0.53 -7.82
CA LEU A 142 8.92 -0.79 -6.42
C LEU A 142 9.68 0.16 -5.50
N PRO A 143 9.03 0.85 -4.54
CA PRO A 143 9.71 1.59 -3.47
C PRO A 143 10.59 0.66 -2.61
N SER A 144 11.67 1.19 -2.07
CA SER A 144 12.56 0.45 -1.16
C SER A 144 11.88 0.13 0.17
N THR A 145 11.00 1.02 0.61
CA THR A 145 10.23 0.89 1.86
C THR A 145 8.83 1.47 1.69
N LEU A 146 7.85 0.78 2.27
CA LEU A 146 6.47 1.25 2.39
C LEU A 146 6.10 1.30 3.87
N VAL A 147 5.79 2.46 4.41
CA VAL A 147 5.18 2.62 5.73
C VAL A 147 3.77 3.15 5.55
N LEU A 148 2.80 2.27 5.71
CA LEU A 148 1.41 2.54 5.40
C LEU A 148 0.56 2.47 6.66
N MET A 149 -0.12 3.55 6.98
CA MET A 149 -1.16 3.56 8.01
C MET A 149 -2.45 3.02 7.41
N LEU A 150 -2.94 1.92 7.98
CA LEU A 150 -4.08 1.16 7.49
C LEU A 150 -5.00 0.79 8.65
N GLN A 151 -6.25 0.43 8.35
CA GLN A 151 -7.05 -0.29 9.34
C GLN A 151 -6.34 -1.56 9.79
N GLN A 152 -6.41 -1.87 11.07
CA GLN A 152 -5.69 -3.02 11.65
C GLN A 152 -6.02 -4.34 10.93
N GLU A 153 -7.28 -4.56 10.56
CA GLU A 153 -7.69 -5.75 9.82
C GLU A 153 -7.04 -5.83 8.43
N ALA A 154 -6.95 -4.71 7.71
CA ALA A 154 -6.29 -4.66 6.40
C ALA A 154 -4.78 -4.95 6.53
N ALA A 155 -4.12 -4.36 7.52
CA ALA A 155 -2.71 -4.63 7.79
C ALA A 155 -2.47 -6.11 8.15
N GLN A 156 -3.32 -6.69 8.99
CA GLN A 156 -3.28 -8.12 9.34
C GLN A 156 -3.45 -9.02 8.11
N ARG A 157 -4.36 -8.67 7.20
CA ARG A 157 -4.56 -9.41 5.95
C ARG A 157 -3.34 -9.33 5.04
N TYR A 158 -2.71 -8.17 4.92
CA TYR A 158 -1.54 -7.97 4.06
C TYR A 158 -0.31 -8.72 4.60
N ALA A 159 -0.16 -8.76 5.91
CA ALA A 159 0.92 -9.46 6.61
C ALA A 159 0.60 -10.94 6.94
N ALA A 160 -0.56 -11.44 6.56
CA ALA A 160 -1.03 -12.78 6.93
C ALA A 160 -0.11 -13.87 6.39
N ALA A 161 0.20 -14.88 7.22
CA ALA A 161 0.96 -16.05 6.82
C ALA A 161 0.08 -17.08 6.09
N PRO A 162 0.66 -17.89 5.20
CA PRO A 162 -0.04 -19.05 4.63
C PRO A 162 -0.67 -19.93 5.70
N GLY A 163 -1.83 -20.53 5.42
CA GLY A 163 -2.61 -21.33 6.35
C GLY A 163 -3.50 -20.51 7.30
N SER A 164 -3.34 -19.18 7.34
CA SER A 164 -4.19 -18.33 8.17
C SER A 164 -5.48 -17.92 7.47
N LYS A 165 -6.55 -17.69 8.26
CA LYS A 165 -7.86 -17.25 7.75
C LYS A 165 -7.80 -15.93 6.97
N SER A 166 -6.86 -15.06 7.30
CA SER A 166 -6.71 -13.73 6.68
C SER A 166 -5.83 -13.75 5.42
N PHE A 167 -5.10 -14.85 5.15
CA PHE A 167 -4.25 -14.96 3.99
C PHE A 167 -5.05 -14.89 2.69
N GLY A 168 -4.59 -14.11 1.73
CA GLY A 168 -5.30 -13.86 0.47
C GLY A 168 -4.38 -13.47 -0.67
N ALA A 169 -4.96 -13.23 -1.85
CA ALA A 169 -4.20 -12.87 -3.04
C ALA A 169 -3.27 -11.66 -2.82
N ILE A 170 -3.73 -10.62 -2.12
CA ILE A 170 -2.90 -9.43 -1.83
C ILE A 170 -1.73 -9.77 -0.90
N SER A 171 -1.91 -10.70 0.04
CA SER A 171 -0.82 -11.18 0.91
C SER A 171 0.29 -11.81 0.07
N ILE A 172 -0.09 -12.61 -0.94
CA ILE A 172 0.85 -13.24 -1.88
C ILE A 172 1.63 -12.19 -2.66
N PHE A 173 0.92 -11.25 -3.28
CA PHE A 173 1.55 -10.24 -4.13
C PHE A 173 2.51 -9.34 -3.36
N LEU A 174 2.11 -8.89 -2.17
CA LEU A 174 2.96 -8.09 -1.30
C LEU A 174 4.17 -8.87 -0.80
N GLN A 175 3.98 -10.07 -0.27
CA GLN A 175 5.05 -10.84 0.34
C GLN A 175 6.02 -11.46 -0.69
N ALA A 176 5.62 -11.55 -1.96
CA ALA A 176 6.54 -11.89 -3.04
C ALA A 176 7.56 -10.78 -3.31
N ALA A 177 7.16 -9.51 -3.15
CA ALA A 177 7.99 -8.34 -3.41
C ALA A 177 8.65 -7.77 -2.13
N TYR A 178 8.00 -7.93 -0.97
CA TYR A 178 8.40 -7.30 0.28
C TYR A 178 8.51 -8.28 1.44
N SER A 179 9.39 -7.97 2.37
CA SER A 179 9.43 -8.57 3.72
C SER A 179 8.62 -7.71 4.67
N ILE A 180 7.86 -8.36 5.57
CA ILE A 180 7.14 -7.67 6.64
C ILE A 180 8.14 -7.35 7.75
N ALA A 181 8.32 -6.07 8.04
CA ALA A 181 9.14 -5.59 9.16
C ALA A 181 8.26 -5.23 10.37
N PRO A 182 8.83 -5.05 11.57
CA PRO A 182 8.08 -4.60 12.73
C PRO A 182 7.33 -3.29 12.45
N GLY A 183 6.04 -3.29 12.71
CA GLY A 183 5.16 -2.14 12.56
C GLY A 183 4.74 -1.56 13.93
N HIS A 184 3.63 -0.79 13.94
CA HIS A 184 3.17 -0.16 15.18
C HIS A 184 1.63 -0.05 15.21
N LYS A 185 1.01 -0.39 16.34
CA LYS A 185 -0.44 -0.18 16.57
C LYS A 185 -0.71 1.31 16.78
N VAL A 186 -1.79 1.81 16.17
CA VAL A 186 -2.18 3.22 16.26
C VAL A 186 -3.62 3.31 16.77
N PRO A 187 -3.81 3.87 17.99
CA PRO A 187 -5.13 4.07 18.54
C PRO A 187 -6.00 4.98 17.69
N ALA A 188 -7.30 4.69 17.61
CA ALA A 188 -8.26 5.52 16.88
C ALA A 188 -8.31 6.98 17.40
N ALA A 189 -7.91 7.21 18.66
CA ALA A 189 -7.80 8.53 19.28
C ALA A 189 -6.75 9.44 18.62
N CYS A 190 -5.79 8.86 17.88
CA CYS A 190 -4.76 9.61 17.14
C CYS A 190 -5.29 10.31 15.88
N PHE A 191 -6.60 10.21 15.59
CA PHE A 191 -7.22 10.76 14.39
C PHE A 191 -8.40 11.69 14.68
N HIS A 192 -8.63 12.62 13.74
CA HIS A 192 -9.84 13.45 13.70
C HIS A 192 -10.42 13.49 12.26
N PRO A 193 -11.71 13.17 12.06
CA PRO A 193 -12.58 12.49 13.04
C PRO A 193 -12.04 11.13 13.45
N ARG A 194 -12.41 10.69 14.65
CA ARG A 194 -11.99 9.38 15.17
C ARG A 194 -12.62 8.26 14.33
N PRO A 195 -11.84 7.33 13.75
CA PRO A 195 -12.38 6.17 13.06
C PRO A 195 -13.01 5.16 14.05
N ASP A 196 -13.88 4.30 13.52
CA ASP A 196 -14.58 3.26 14.32
C ASP A 196 -13.66 2.09 14.71
N VAL A 197 -12.48 1.99 14.08
CA VAL A 197 -11.54 0.87 14.27
C VAL A 197 -10.12 1.39 14.50
N GLU A 198 -9.31 0.59 15.17
CA GLU A 198 -7.89 0.84 15.36
C GLU A 198 -7.12 0.76 14.04
N SER A 199 -6.01 1.46 13.97
CA SER A 199 -5.11 1.47 12.82
C SER A 199 -3.78 0.77 13.13
N TYR A 200 -3.01 0.54 12.10
CA TYR A 200 -1.68 -0.06 12.20
C TYR A 200 -0.75 0.54 11.15
N LEU A 201 0.45 0.92 11.57
CA LEU A 201 1.55 1.25 10.66
C LEU A 201 2.16 -0.07 10.17
N LEU A 202 1.82 -0.46 8.96
CA LEU A 202 2.42 -1.60 8.28
C LEU A 202 3.75 -1.16 7.67
N ASN A 203 4.82 -1.87 8.03
CA ASN A 203 6.17 -1.61 7.53
C ASN A 203 6.61 -2.75 6.60
N LEU A 204 6.89 -2.40 5.36
CA LEU A 204 7.25 -3.31 4.29
C LEU A 204 8.61 -2.90 3.71
N VAL A 205 9.57 -3.81 3.70
CA VAL A 205 10.91 -3.59 3.14
C VAL A 205 11.06 -4.42 1.87
N ARG A 206 11.43 -3.80 0.76
CA ARG A 206 11.62 -4.49 -0.52
C ARG A 206 12.66 -5.60 -0.37
N ARG A 207 12.34 -6.78 -0.90
CA ARG A 207 13.27 -7.91 -0.93
C ARG A 207 14.47 -7.57 -1.83
N PRO A 208 15.65 -8.15 -1.60
CA PRO A 208 16.79 -8.03 -2.52
C PRO A 208 16.46 -8.52 -3.94
N THR A 209 15.66 -9.58 -4.03
CA THR A 209 15.13 -10.14 -5.28
C THR A 209 13.60 -10.12 -5.23
N PRO A 210 12.97 -8.96 -5.47
CA PRO A 210 11.52 -8.86 -5.42
C PRO A 210 10.90 -9.56 -6.63
N PHE A 211 9.78 -10.28 -6.40
CA PHE A 211 9.03 -10.91 -7.48
C PHE A 211 7.72 -10.15 -7.73
N ILE A 212 7.48 -9.79 -8.98
CA ILE A 212 6.26 -9.11 -9.43
C ILE A 212 5.46 -10.05 -10.31
N PHE A 213 4.25 -10.37 -9.90
CA PHE A 213 3.32 -11.14 -10.71
C PHE A 213 2.77 -10.29 -11.87
N ASP A 214 2.71 -10.87 -13.06
CA ASP A 214 2.03 -10.24 -14.20
C ASP A 214 0.49 -10.21 -14.02
N ARG A 215 -0.19 -9.45 -14.86
CA ARG A 215 -1.65 -9.31 -14.81
C ARG A 215 -2.40 -10.64 -14.97
N PRO A 216 -2.10 -11.49 -15.96
CA PRO A 216 -2.76 -12.78 -16.15
C PRO A 216 -2.63 -13.66 -14.90
N THR A 217 -1.43 -13.80 -14.37
CA THR A 217 -1.16 -14.60 -13.16
C THR A 217 -1.89 -14.05 -11.93
N LYS A 218 -1.86 -12.71 -11.71
CA LYS A 218 -2.65 -12.06 -10.65
C LYS A 218 -4.15 -12.37 -10.77
N SER A 219 -4.69 -12.38 -11.98
CA SER A 219 -6.11 -12.69 -12.23
C SER A 219 -6.45 -14.11 -11.82
N VAL A 220 -5.63 -15.09 -12.19
CA VAL A 220 -5.83 -16.50 -11.81
C VAL A 220 -5.73 -16.69 -10.30
N ILE A 221 -4.73 -16.11 -9.65
CA ILE A 221 -4.59 -16.17 -8.17
C ILE A 221 -5.83 -15.58 -7.50
N ARG A 222 -6.31 -14.41 -7.94
CA ARG A 222 -7.56 -13.83 -7.40
C ARG A 222 -8.76 -14.74 -7.60
N GLY A 223 -8.88 -15.35 -8.77
CA GLY A 223 -9.94 -16.34 -9.08
C GLY A 223 -9.92 -17.52 -8.11
N CYS A 224 -8.75 -18.02 -7.74
CA CYS A 224 -8.61 -19.06 -6.73
C CYS A 224 -9.15 -18.59 -5.36
N PHE A 225 -8.85 -17.35 -4.95
CA PHE A 225 -9.31 -16.82 -3.65
C PHE A 225 -10.78 -16.38 -3.62
N GLN A 226 -11.44 -16.17 -4.76
CA GLN A 226 -12.90 -16.00 -4.81
C GLN A 226 -13.65 -17.26 -4.37
N GLN A 227 -13.03 -18.43 -4.53
CA GLN A 227 -13.57 -19.72 -4.15
C GLN A 227 -12.65 -20.46 -3.17
N ARG A 228 -12.06 -19.74 -2.21
CA ARG A 228 -11.00 -20.19 -1.30
C ARG A 228 -11.28 -21.49 -0.54
N ARG A 229 -12.56 -21.89 -0.40
CA ARG A 229 -12.93 -23.15 0.25
C ARG A 229 -12.79 -24.38 -0.66
N LYS A 230 -12.64 -24.19 -1.97
CA LYS A 230 -12.42 -25.28 -2.93
C LYS A 230 -10.97 -25.70 -2.98
N GLN A 231 -10.73 -26.94 -3.40
CA GLN A 231 -9.40 -27.50 -3.61
C GLN A 231 -8.75 -26.88 -4.83
N ILE A 232 -7.44 -26.64 -4.75
CA ILE A 232 -6.70 -25.93 -5.79
C ILE A 232 -6.71 -26.66 -7.13
N GLY A 233 -6.60 -27.99 -7.14
CA GLY A 233 -6.67 -28.78 -8.36
C GLY A 233 -8.01 -28.64 -9.11
N SER A 234 -9.12 -28.47 -8.39
CA SER A 234 -10.41 -28.17 -9.00
C SER A 234 -10.47 -26.76 -9.57
N LEU A 235 -9.93 -25.77 -8.86
CA LEU A 235 -9.93 -24.37 -9.30
C LEU A 235 -9.09 -24.17 -10.57
N LEU A 236 -7.90 -24.74 -10.61
CA LEU A 236 -7.00 -24.58 -11.75
C LEU A 236 -7.56 -25.16 -13.04
N ARG A 237 -8.29 -26.30 -12.97
CA ARG A 237 -8.95 -26.88 -14.17
C ARG A 237 -9.92 -25.92 -14.86
N HIS A 238 -10.47 -24.95 -14.12
CA HIS A 238 -11.42 -23.96 -14.66
C HIS A 238 -10.75 -22.62 -14.98
N LEU A 239 -9.59 -22.33 -14.40
CA LEU A 239 -8.94 -21.02 -14.50
C LEU A 239 -7.79 -20.98 -15.50
N VAL A 240 -7.13 -22.10 -15.76
CA VAL A 240 -5.99 -22.19 -16.68
C VAL A 240 -6.04 -23.48 -17.52
N PRO A 241 -5.44 -23.47 -18.72
CA PRO A 241 -5.26 -24.69 -19.52
C PRO A 241 -4.43 -25.75 -18.76
N PRO A 242 -4.63 -27.05 -19.04
CA PRO A 242 -3.86 -28.13 -18.43
C PRO A 242 -2.35 -27.97 -18.59
N ALA A 243 -1.88 -27.43 -19.72
CA ALA A 243 -0.46 -27.17 -20.00
C ALA A 243 0.18 -26.18 -19.00
N ILE A 244 -0.61 -25.35 -18.32
CA ILE A 244 -0.14 -24.42 -17.26
C ILE A 244 -0.39 -25.03 -15.88
N GLY A 245 -1.58 -25.61 -15.68
CA GLY A 245 -1.97 -26.13 -14.35
C GLY A 245 -1.21 -27.37 -13.94
N ALA A 246 -0.93 -28.31 -14.83
CA ALA A 246 -0.27 -29.56 -14.49
C ALA A 246 1.18 -29.39 -14.01
N PRO A 247 2.08 -28.64 -14.71
CA PRO A 247 3.43 -28.39 -14.22
C PRO A 247 3.45 -27.65 -12.88
N TRP A 248 2.51 -26.71 -12.67
CA TRP A 248 2.43 -26.02 -11.39
C TRP A 248 1.98 -26.94 -10.25
N LEU A 249 1.07 -27.89 -10.49
CA LEU A 249 0.68 -28.89 -9.50
C LEU A 249 1.83 -29.85 -9.15
N GLU A 250 2.77 -30.10 -10.07
CA GLU A 250 4.01 -30.84 -9.77
C GLU A 250 4.90 -30.05 -8.80
N GLN A 251 5.06 -28.73 -9.01
CA GLN A 251 5.77 -27.84 -8.07
C GLN A 251 5.10 -27.82 -6.69
N LEU A 252 3.77 -27.81 -6.65
CA LEU A 252 3.02 -27.88 -5.42
C LEU A 252 3.30 -29.21 -4.68
N SER A 253 3.36 -30.33 -5.41
CA SER A 253 3.66 -31.64 -4.84
C SER A 253 5.09 -31.72 -4.31
N ALA A 254 6.05 -31.13 -5.02
CA ALA A 254 7.44 -31.03 -4.57
C ALA A 254 7.58 -30.21 -3.26
N ALA A 255 6.66 -29.28 -3.00
CA ALA A 255 6.59 -28.53 -1.75
C ALA A 255 5.83 -29.28 -0.62
N GLY A 256 5.49 -30.56 -0.80
CA GLY A 256 4.78 -31.38 0.20
C GLY A 256 3.28 -31.12 0.30
N LEU A 257 2.71 -30.42 -0.68
CA LEU A 257 1.27 -30.12 -0.76
C LEU A 257 0.62 -30.97 -1.87
N SER A 258 -0.68 -30.92 -2.01
CA SER A 258 -1.41 -31.70 -3.03
C SER A 258 -2.47 -30.87 -3.73
N ALA A 259 -3.02 -31.40 -4.82
CA ALA A 259 -4.16 -30.82 -5.52
C ALA A 259 -5.42 -30.68 -4.63
N LEU A 260 -5.46 -31.33 -3.46
CA LEU A 260 -6.51 -31.23 -2.45
C LEU A 260 -6.33 -30.04 -1.51
N SER A 261 -5.13 -29.41 -1.47
CA SER A 261 -4.86 -28.23 -0.66
C SER A 261 -5.76 -27.07 -1.07
N ARG A 262 -6.01 -26.14 -0.15
CA ARG A 262 -6.76 -24.93 -0.43
C ARG A 262 -5.81 -23.78 -0.83
N PRO A 263 -6.27 -22.77 -1.57
CA PRO A 263 -5.44 -21.63 -1.95
C PRO A 263 -4.72 -20.95 -0.78
N GLU A 264 -5.38 -20.90 0.39
CA GLU A 264 -4.83 -20.27 1.59
C GLU A 264 -3.69 -21.05 2.24
N ASP A 265 -3.58 -22.34 1.98
CA ASP A 265 -2.54 -23.20 2.57
C ASP A 265 -1.21 -23.13 1.79
N ILE A 266 -1.23 -22.55 0.58
CA ILE A 266 -0.12 -22.59 -0.36
C ILE A 266 0.86 -21.44 -0.08
N PRO A 267 2.14 -21.72 0.19
CA PRO A 267 3.16 -20.70 0.41
C PRO A 267 3.38 -19.77 -0.79
N VAL A 268 3.79 -18.52 -0.50
CA VAL A 268 4.09 -17.53 -1.54
C VAL A 268 5.11 -18.03 -2.54
N SER A 269 6.15 -18.75 -2.09
CA SER A 269 7.20 -19.32 -2.95
C SER A 269 6.65 -20.28 -4.00
N VAL A 270 5.61 -21.05 -3.68
CA VAL A 270 4.96 -21.95 -4.65
C VAL A 270 4.13 -21.15 -5.67
N TRP A 271 3.43 -20.12 -5.21
CA TRP A 271 2.67 -19.23 -6.11
C TRP A 271 3.58 -18.54 -7.13
N GLN A 272 4.82 -18.21 -6.80
CA GLN A 272 5.78 -17.58 -7.70
C GLN A 272 6.13 -18.45 -8.93
N HIS A 273 5.91 -19.75 -8.87
CA HIS A 273 6.08 -20.66 -10.01
C HIS A 273 4.86 -20.72 -10.95
N LEU A 274 3.74 -20.14 -10.57
CA LEU A 274 2.58 -20.02 -11.46
C LEU A 274 2.83 -18.90 -12.47
N VAL A 275 3.01 -19.27 -13.72
CA VAL A 275 3.19 -18.32 -14.83
C VAL A 275 2.06 -18.53 -15.83
N VAL A 276 1.25 -17.51 -16.04
CA VAL A 276 0.13 -17.52 -16.99
C VAL A 276 0.50 -16.58 -18.14
N PRO A 277 0.74 -17.08 -19.36
CA PRO A 277 1.07 -16.22 -20.49
C PRO A 277 -0.09 -15.25 -20.77
N PRO A 278 0.20 -14.04 -21.28
CA PRO A 278 -0.85 -13.16 -21.76
C PRO A 278 -1.66 -13.89 -22.84
N ALA A 279 -2.99 -13.65 -22.86
CA ALA A 279 -3.81 -14.15 -23.95
C ALA A 279 -3.20 -13.63 -25.27
N SER A 280 -2.82 -14.55 -26.16
CA SER A 280 -2.38 -14.16 -27.50
C SER A 280 -3.49 -13.29 -28.09
N ALA A 281 -3.13 -12.07 -28.50
CA ALA A 281 -4.04 -11.24 -29.28
C ALA A 281 -4.45 -12.04 -30.51
N ALA A 282 -5.71 -12.49 -30.52
CA ALA A 282 -6.31 -13.18 -31.66
C ALA A 282 -6.67 -12.16 -32.72
#